data_e27d8aa4862eb2d4098ffc6b826289a6
#
_entry.id   e27d8aa4862eb2d4098ffc6b826289a6
#
_cell.length_a   1.000
_cell.length_b   1.000
_cell.length_c   1.000
_cell.angle_alpha   90.00
_cell.angle_beta   90.00
_cell.angle_gamma   90.00
#
_symmetry.space_group_name_H-M   'P 1'
#
loop_
_entity.id
_entity.type
_entity.pdbx_description
1 polymer ?
#
loop_
_entity_poly.entity_id
_entity_poly.type
_entity_poly.pdbx_seq_one_letter_code
_entity_poly.pdbx_strand_id
1 'polypeptide(L)'
;MNANITLAQEWIAQADAILIGASNGLSIAEGYHIFANNEMFRRQFGDMQQQYGFRNVVEGLYFQYPTAEARLEFHRRLVKFWVEDYEPSQVMYDLMKVIGQKDYFILTSNGDLHLEKSGFDENRIFEIEGVMTDLFAAPDPKKKLLFHQFLAKYSGKNLVILELGIGSRNRLIKLPIMQLAYREPNAKYITLNMPQELYIPEEIAEKSVGIAGDIAQSLKELNTNG
;
A
#
# COMPACT_ATOMS: atom_id res chain seq x y z
N MET A 1 15.87 6.56 -20.99
CA MET A 1 14.62 6.56 -20.18
C MET A 1 14.08 5.13 -20.20
N ASN A 2 13.58 4.62 -19.09
CA ASN A 2 13.04 3.26 -19.02
C ASN A 2 11.70 3.23 -19.80
N ALA A 3 11.59 2.39 -20.84
CA ALA A 3 10.41 2.29 -21.69
C ALA A 3 9.12 2.01 -20.88
N ASN A 4 9.23 1.24 -19.78
CA ASN A 4 8.11 0.95 -18.90
C ASN A 4 7.64 2.18 -18.11
N ILE A 5 8.55 3.07 -17.71
CA ILE A 5 8.20 4.35 -17.06
C ILE A 5 7.45 5.24 -18.04
N THR A 6 7.95 5.40 -19.27
CA THR A 6 7.30 6.22 -20.31
C THR A 6 5.87 5.72 -20.58
N LEU A 7 5.71 4.40 -20.76
CA LEU A 7 4.41 3.79 -21.01
C LEU A 7 3.44 3.99 -19.82
N ALA A 8 3.94 3.83 -18.59
CA ALA A 8 3.14 4.05 -17.39
C ALA A 8 2.68 5.52 -17.28
N GLN A 9 3.57 6.48 -17.58
CA GLN A 9 3.24 7.91 -17.61
C GLN A 9 2.15 8.23 -18.66
N GLU A 10 2.24 7.66 -19.86
CA GLU A 10 1.21 7.81 -20.89
C GLU A 10 -0.14 7.28 -20.43
N TRP A 11 -0.17 6.11 -19.82
CA TRP A 11 -1.42 5.52 -19.31
C TRP A 11 -2.02 6.33 -18.17
N ILE A 12 -1.19 6.79 -17.23
CA ILE A 12 -1.62 7.65 -16.14
C ILE A 12 -2.17 8.97 -16.70
N ALA A 13 -1.51 9.58 -17.69
CA ALA A 13 -1.98 10.82 -18.29
C ALA A 13 -3.36 10.68 -18.94
N GLN A 14 -3.64 9.54 -19.59
CA GLN A 14 -4.90 9.25 -20.30
C GLN A 14 -6.00 8.71 -19.40
N ALA A 15 -5.71 8.37 -18.14
CA ALA A 15 -6.66 7.76 -17.22
C ALA A 15 -7.81 8.72 -16.84
N ASP A 16 -9.03 8.19 -16.78
CA ASP A 16 -10.20 8.86 -16.20
C ASP A 16 -10.14 8.82 -14.66
N ALA A 17 -9.55 7.77 -14.09
CA ALA A 17 -9.33 7.61 -12.66
C ALA A 17 -8.19 6.62 -12.38
N ILE A 18 -7.71 6.61 -11.14
CA ILE A 18 -6.66 5.72 -10.66
C ILE A 18 -7.16 4.91 -9.46
N LEU A 19 -7.16 3.58 -9.58
CA LEU A 19 -7.29 2.68 -8.45
C LEU A 19 -5.90 2.30 -7.96
N ILE A 20 -5.60 2.59 -6.71
CA ILE A 20 -4.32 2.24 -6.08
C ILE A 20 -4.53 1.01 -5.22
N GLY A 21 -3.75 -0.04 -5.47
CA GLY A 21 -3.60 -1.17 -4.57
C GLY A 21 -2.29 -1.05 -3.81
N ALA A 22 -2.30 -0.99 -2.49
CA ALA A 22 -1.09 -0.83 -1.69
C ALA A 22 -1.00 -1.88 -0.57
N SER A 23 0.23 -2.29 -0.24
CA SER A 23 0.53 -3.17 0.88
C SER A 23 1.88 -2.80 1.51
N ASN A 24 2.41 -3.67 2.36
CA ASN A 24 3.64 -3.43 3.14
C ASN A 24 4.81 -2.84 2.34
N GLY A 25 4.92 -3.12 1.04
CA GLY A 25 5.97 -2.56 0.19
C GLY A 25 5.94 -1.04 0.12
N LEU A 26 4.76 -0.40 0.22
CA LEU A 26 4.64 1.05 0.28
C LEU A 26 5.21 1.59 1.61
N SER A 27 4.83 1.02 2.76
CA SER A 27 5.38 1.42 4.06
C SER A 27 6.88 1.12 4.17
N ILE A 28 7.37 0.03 3.55
CA ILE A 28 8.80 -0.29 3.47
C ILE A 28 9.56 0.79 2.68
N ALA A 29 9.00 1.28 1.59
CA ALA A 29 9.60 2.38 0.81
C ALA A 29 9.71 3.68 1.60
N GLU A 30 8.84 3.89 2.59
CA GLU A 30 8.91 4.98 3.55
C GLU A 30 9.90 4.74 4.70
N GLY A 31 10.48 3.52 4.81
CA GLY A 31 11.36 3.11 5.90
C GLY A 31 10.69 2.28 7.01
N TYR A 32 9.38 2.06 6.96
CA TYR A 32 8.62 1.30 7.96
C TYR A 32 8.52 -0.18 7.57
N HIS A 33 9.48 -0.99 8.02
CA HIS A 33 9.62 -2.39 7.60
C HIS A 33 9.19 -3.36 8.70
N ILE A 34 7.92 -3.80 8.69
CA ILE A 34 7.32 -4.65 9.73
C ILE A 34 7.94 -6.04 9.87
N PHE A 35 8.64 -6.54 8.84
CA PHE A 35 9.29 -7.86 8.84
C PHE A 35 10.78 -7.81 9.21
N ALA A 36 11.38 -6.63 9.35
CA ALA A 36 12.81 -6.50 9.56
C ALA A 36 13.19 -6.36 11.03
N ASN A 37 14.28 -7.03 11.41
CA ASN A 37 15.01 -6.75 12.64
C ASN A 37 16.08 -5.65 12.38
N ASN A 38 15.59 -4.46 12.06
CA ASN A 38 16.44 -3.32 11.76
C ASN A 38 16.70 -2.45 13.00
N GLU A 39 17.47 -1.38 12.83
CA GLU A 39 17.79 -0.45 13.93
C GLU A 39 16.52 0.20 14.49
N MET A 40 15.58 0.58 13.63
CA MET A 40 14.30 1.15 14.01
C MET A 40 13.52 0.22 14.93
N PHE A 41 13.36 -1.06 14.55
CA PHE A 41 12.68 -2.06 15.38
C PHE A 41 13.40 -2.22 16.74
N ARG A 42 14.71 -2.36 16.73
CA ARG A 42 15.49 -2.53 17.99
C ARG A 42 15.41 -1.31 18.90
N ARG A 43 15.34 -0.11 18.34
CA ARG A 43 15.18 1.14 19.12
C ARG A 43 13.84 1.19 19.84
N GLN A 44 12.76 0.71 19.21
CA GLN A 44 11.40 0.77 19.77
C GLN A 44 11.05 -0.43 20.65
N PHE A 45 11.57 -1.61 20.32
CA PHE A 45 11.13 -2.89 20.88
C PHE A 45 12.30 -3.76 21.39
N GLY A 46 13.53 -3.26 21.44
CA GLY A 46 14.71 -4.06 21.78
C GLY A 46 14.69 -4.69 23.18
N ASP A 47 14.14 -3.98 24.18
CA ASP A 47 13.89 -4.51 25.51
C ASP A 47 12.86 -5.64 25.52
N MET A 48 11.77 -5.46 24.80
CA MET A 48 10.73 -6.49 24.64
C MET A 48 11.25 -7.68 23.80
N GLN A 49 12.09 -7.41 22.79
CA GLN A 49 12.77 -8.47 22.05
C GLN A 49 13.66 -9.34 22.96
N GLN A 50 14.42 -8.72 23.85
CA GLN A 50 15.25 -9.44 24.82
C GLN A 50 14.41 -10.27 25.80
N GLN A 51 13.27 -9.74 26.22
CA GLN A 51 12.39 -10.40 27.20
C GLN A 51 11.55 -11.51 26.58
N TYR A 52 11.02 -11.33 25.36
CA TYR A 52 10.02 -12.22 24.76
C TYR A 52 10.53 -12.98 23.53
N GLY A 53 11.63 -12.56 22.90
CA GLY A 53 12.28 -13.30 21.83
C GLY A 53 11.75 -13.03 20.41
N PHE A 54 10.69 -12.24 20.22
CA PHE A 54 10.22 -11.90 18.87
C PHE A 54 11.23 -10.98 18.15
N ARG A 55 11.32 -11.08 16.80
CA ARG A 55 12.41 -10.47 16.03
C ARG A 55 11.99 -9.34 15.11
N ASN A 56 10.69 -9.08 14.99
CA ASN A 56 10.12 -8.02 14.15
C ASN A 56 8.71 -7.67 14.63
N VAL A 57 8.11 -6.62 14.04
CA VAL A 57 6.79 -6.13 14.44
C VAL A 57 5.70 -7.18 14.26
N VAL A 58 5.74 -7.95 13.16
CA VAL A 58 4.72 -8.99 12.88
C VAL A 58 4.78 -10.10 13.94
N GLU A 59 5.98 -10.58 14.28
CA GLU A 59 6.13 -11.56 15.35
C GLU A 59 5.63 -11.03 16.70
N GLY A 60 5.86 -9.73 17.00
CA GLY A 60 5.34 -9.07 18.20
C GLY A 60 3.82 -8.95 18.22
N LEU A 61 3.18 -8.63 17.08
CA LEU A 61 1.73 -8.55 16.97
C LEU A 61 1.02 -9.89 17.28
N TYR A 62 1.60 -10.99 16.83
CA TYR A 62 1.05 -12.34 17.04
C TYR A 62 1.63 -13.06 18.25
N PHE A 63 2.53 -12.41 19.02
CA PHE A 63 3.13 -13.03 20.20
C PHE A 63 2.09 -13.26 21.30
N GLN A 64 2.18 -14.40 21.97
CA GLN A 64 1.33 -14.71 23.12
C GLN A 64 1.96 -14.15 24.40
N TYR A 65 1.63 -12.91 24.71
CA TYR A 65 2.14 -12.23 25.90
C TYR A 65 1.62 -12.88 27.19
N PRO A 66 2.46 -12.95 28.25
CA PRO A 66 2.06 -13.56 29.51
C PRO A 66 0.97 -12.77 30.24
N THR A 67 0.85 -11.45 29.97
CA THR A 67 -0.16 -10.57 30.57
C THR A 67 -0.79 -9.64 29.54
N ALA A 68 -1.99 -9.17 29.84
CA ALA A 68 -2.67 -8.16 29.01
C ALA A 68 -1.90 -6.84 28.97
N GLU A 69 -1.27 -6.46 30.07
CA GLU A 69 -0.47 -5.24 30.20
C GLU A 69 0.74 -5.26 29.24
N ALA A 70 1.44 -6.40 29.16
CA ALA A 70 2.57 -6.56 28.25
C ALA A 70 2.15 -6.45 26.78
N ARG A 71 0.99 -7.02 26.42
CA ARG A 71 0.39 -6.89 25.10
C ARG A 71 0.01 -5.43 24.79
N LEU A 72 -0.64 -4.76 25.74
CA LEU A 72 -1.02 -3.36 25.59
C LEU A 72 0.19 -2.44 25.47
N GLU A 73 1.29 -2.73 26.19
CA GLU A 73 2.54 -1.96 26.10
C GLU A 73 3.15 -2.07 24.70
N PHE A 74 3.21 -3.30 24.12
CA PHE A 74 3.68 -3.47 22.74
C PHE A 74 2.80 -2.69 21.76
N HIS A 75 1.48 -2.81 21.88
CA HIS A 75 0.54 -2.12 21.01
C HIS A 75 0.64 -0.60 21.14
N ARG A 76 0.73 -0.06 22.36
CA ARG A 76 0.90 1.38 22.60
C ARG A 76 2.17 1.93 21.95
N ARG A 77 3.31 1.22 22.06
CA ARG A 77 4.56 1.59 21.41
C ARG A 77 4.44 1.53 19.88
N LEU A 78 3.76 0.51 19.38
CA LEU A 78 3.52 0.36 17.95
C LEU A 78 2.71 1.55 17.41
N VAL A 79 1.57 1.85 18.01
CA VAL A 79 0.71 2.98 17.60
C VAL A 79 1.46 4.30 17.72
N LYS A 80 2.14 4.52 18.84
CA LYS A 80 2.92 5.75 19.03
C LYS A 80 3.92 5.95 17.90
N PHE A 81 4.76 4.96 17.65
CA PHE A 81 5.86 5.09 16.69
C PHE A 81 5.36 5.05 15.23
N TRP A 82 4.42 4.14 14.91
CA TRP A 82 3.98 3.90 13.53
C TRP A 82 2.91 4.86 13.07
N VAL A 83 2.09 5.35 14.00
CA VAL A 83 0.97 6.21 13.67
C VAL A 83 1.15 7.62 14.22
N GLU A 84 1.31 7.78 15.55
CA GLU A 84 1.27 9.11 16.18
C GLU A 84 2.47 9.98 15.80
N ASP A 85 3.68 9.41 15.85
CA ASP A 85 4.95 10.08 15.55
C ASP A 85 5.29 10.10 14.03
N TYR A 86 4.41 9.58 13.16
CA TYR A 86 4.63 9.58 11.72
C TYR A 86 4.54 10.99 11.14
N GLU A 87 5.51 11.32 10.31
CA GLU A 87 5.53 12.53 9.48
C GLU A 87 5.47 12.13 8.00
N PRO A 88 4.72 12.87 7.15
CA PRO A 88 4.57 12.56 5.74
C PRO A 88 5.91 12.46 5.00
N SER A 89 6.10 11.39 4.27
CA SER A 89 7.34 11.10 3.54
C SER A 89 7.34 11.66 2.13
N GLN A 90 8.53 11.75 1.52
CA GLN A 90 8.65 12.10 0.10
C GLN A 90 7.94 11.10 -0.81
N VAL A 91 7.87 9.82 -0.41
CA VAL A 91 7.15 8.75 -1.13
C VAL A 91 5.67 9.08 -1.29
N MET A 92 5.03 9.55 -0.21
CA MET A 92 3.62 9.95 -0.24
C MET A 92 3.39 11.21 -1.06
N TYR A 93 4.27 12.21 -0.98
CA TYR A 93 4.21 13.40 -1.84
C TYR A 93 4.39 13.05 -3.32
N ASP A 94 5.28 12.11 -3.65
CA ASP A 94 5.47 11.67 -5.02
C ASP A 94 4.26 10.86 -5.52
N LEU A 95 3.63 10.04 -4.69
CA LEU A 95 2.38 9.37 -5.02
C LEU A 95 1.25 10.35 -5.30
N MET A 96 1.09 11.40 -4.48
CA MET A 96 0.12 12.47 -4.73
C MET A 96 0.34 13.16 -6.07
N LYS A 97 1.60 13.43 -6.45
CA LYS A 97 1.93 14.03 -7.74
C LYS A 97 1.59 13.10 -8.90
N VAL A 98 1.83 11.78 -8.77
CA VAL A 98 1.45 10.79 -9.77
C VAL A 98 -0.07 10.78 -10.00
N ILE A 99 -0.86 10.90 -8.94
CA ILE A 99 -2.33 10.99 -9.02
C ILE A 99 -2.76 12.30 -9.67
N GLY A 100 -2.12 13.41 -9.30
CA GLY A 100 -2.44 14.74 -9.79
C GLY A 100 -3.87 15.16 -9.44
N GLN A 101 -4.64 15.60 -10.45
CA GLN A 101 -6.04 16.03 -10.29
C GLN A 101 -7.05 14.92 -10.62
N LYS A 102 -6.61 13.68 -10.82
CA LYS A 102 -7.50 12.59 -11.20
C LYS A 102 -8.31 12.11 -10.00
N ASP A 103 -9.51 11.62 -10.28
CA ASP A 103 -10.26 10.88 -9.27
C ASP A 103 -9.53 9.57 -8.92
N TYR A 104 -9.52 9.21 -7.66
CA TYR A 104 -8.78 8.04 -7.20
C TYR A 104 -9.50 7.30 -6.09
N PHE A 105 -9.12 6.05 -5.88
CA PHE A 105 -9.44 5.28 -4.68
C PHE A 105 -8.25 4.41 -4.29
N ILE A 106 -8.03 4.22 -3.00
CA ILE A 106 -6.92 3.41 -2.46
C ILE A 106 -7.51 2.21 -1.73
N LEU A 107 -7.13 1.01 -2.16
CA LEU A 107 -7.38 -0.25 -1.46
C LEU A 107 -6.08 -0.71 -0.82
N THR A 108 -6.03 -0.80 0.49
CA THR A 108 -4.79 -1.14 1.20
C THR A 108 -4.99 -2.17 2.31
N SER A 109 -3.96 -2.98 2.55
CA SER A 109 -3.82 -3.80 3.77
C SER A 109 -3.01 -3.10 4.86
N ASN A 110 -2.47 -1.90 4.58
CA ASN A 110 -1.76 -1.13 5.58
C ASN A 110 -2.78 -0.41 6.48
N GLY A 111 -2.71 -0.69 7.77
CA GLY A 111 -3.52 -0.02 8.78
C GLY A 111 -2.75 1.06 9.55
N ASP A 112 -1.68 1.60 8.96
CA ASP A 112 -0.75 2.54 9.57
C ASP A 112 -1.20 4.00 9.54
N LEU A 113 -2.27 4.30 8.81
CA LEU A 113 -2.83 5.65 8.59
C LEU A 113 -1.85 6.64 7.95
N HIS A 114 -0.77 6.17 7.32
CA HIS A 114 0.21 7.03 6.66
C HIS A 114 -0.40 7.81 5.49
N LEU A 115 -1.32 7.20 4.76
CA LEU A 115 -2.05 7.83 3.65
C LEU A 115 -2.88 9.02 4.14
N GLU A 116 -3.72 8.82 5.15
CA GLU A 116 -4.56 9.86 5.75
C GLU A 116 -3.70 11.00 6.31
N LYS A 117 -2.67 10.66 7.07
CA LYS A 117 -1.75 11.64 7.66
C LYS A 117 -0.94 12.41 6.62
N SER A 118 -0.75 11.84 5.43
CA SER A 118 -0.12 12.50 4.29
C SER A 118 -1.09 13.38 3.49
N GLY A 119 -2.37 13.43 3.85
CA GLY A 119 -3.37 14.32 3.26
C GLY A 119 -4.22 13.68 2.16
N PHE A 120 -4.19 12.36 1.98
CA PHE A 120 -5.18 11.68 1.13
C PHE A 120 -6.56 11.71 1.81
N ASP A 121 -7.63 11.82 1.00
CA ASP A 121 -9.00 11.83 1.51
C ASP A 121 -9.36 10.48 2.15
N GLU A 122 -9.67 10.47 3.44
CA GLU A 122 -10.04 9.27 4.20
C GLU A 122 -11.24 8.51 3.62
N ASN A 123 -12.16 9.21 2.93
CA ASN A 123 -13.30 8.58 2.26
C ASN A 123 -12.91 7.90 0.94
N ARG A 124 -11.66 8.03 0.51
CA ARG A 124 -11.08 7.40 -0.68
C ARG A 124 -10.04 6.34 -0.34
N ILE A 125 -10.00 5.91 0.92
CA ILE A 125 -9.09 4.86 1.40
C ILE A 125 -9.92 3.77 2.06
N PHE A 126 -9.69 2.52 1.68
CA PHE A 126 -10.29 1.35 2.34
C PHE A 126 -9.19 0.43 2.84
N GLU A 127 -9.00 0.39 4.16
CA GLU A 127 -8.10 -0.49 4.88
C GLU A 127 -8.79 -1.85 5.09
N ILE A 128 -8.53 -2.78 4.20
CA ILE A 128 -9.26 -4.06 4.11
C ILE A 128 -9.03 -4.99 5.33
N GLU A 129 -7.99 -4.76 6.10
CA GLU A 129 -7.65 -5.48 7.33
C GLU A 129 -7.84 -4.63 8.59
N GLY A 130 -8.45 -3.43 8.46
CA GLY A 130 -8.62 -2.47 9.56
C GLY A 130 -7.38 -1.62 9.83
N VAL A 131 -7.35 -0.93 10.96
CA VAL A 131 -6.32 0.05 11.33
C VAL A 131 -5.54 -0.36 12.58
N MET A 132 -4.27 0.03 12.67
CA MET A 132 -3.39 -0.31 13.81
C MET A 132 -3.83 0.33 15.14
N THR A 133 -4.57 1.44 15.08
CA THR A 133 -5.09 2.11 16.27
C THR A 133 -6.20 1.33 16.95
N ASP A 134 -6.87 0.42 16.21
CA ASP A 134 -7.86 -0.50 16.76
C ASP A 134 -7.73 -1.89 16.10
N LEU A 135 -6.87 -2.72 16.66
CA LEU A 135 -6.57 -4.07 16.16
C LEU A 135 -7.76 -5.05 16.21
N PHE A 136 -8.85 -4.66 16.84
CA PHE A 136 -10.05 -5.50 16.99
C PHE A 136 -11.23 -5.00 16.16
N ALA A 137 -11.13 -3.79 15.58
CA ALA A 137 -12.17 -3.26 14.71
C ALA A 137 -12.20 -4.04 13.39
N ALA A 138 -13.40 -4.40 12.97
CA ALA A 138 -13.61 -4.87 11.61
C ALA A 138 -13.39 -3.71 10.61
N PRO A 139 -12.99 -4.03 9.35
CA PRO A 139 -12.92 -3.01 8.30
C PRO A 139 -14.22 -2.21 8.16
N ASP A 140 -14.10 -0.90 7.93
CA ASP A 140 -15.25 0.00 7.87
C ASP A 140 -16.19 -0.36 6.69
N PRO A 141 -17.46 -0.75 6.94
CA PRO A 141 -18.40 -1.09 5.89
C PRO A 141 -18.77 0.11 5.00
N LYS A 142 -18.68 1.36 5.51
CA LYS A 142 -18.89 2.57 4.72
C LYS A 142 -17.78 2.74 3.68
N LYS A 143 -16.51 2.59 4.07
CA LYS A 143 -15.37 2.65 3.16
C LYS A 143 -15.45 1.56 2.09
N LYS A 144 -15.87 0.35 2.47
CA LYS A 144 -16.13 -0.74 1.52
C LYS A 144 -17.22 -0.37 0.51
N LEU A 145 -18.30 0.26 0.93
CA LEU A 145 -19.36 0.73 0.04
C LEU A 145 -18.83 1.79 -0.94
N LEU A 146 -18.08 2.78 -0.45
CA LEU A 146 -17.47 3.82 -1.28
C LEU A 146 -16.53 3.23 -2.32
N PHE A 147 -15.75 2.21 -1.96
CA PHE A 147 -14.91 1.46 -2.89
C PHE A 147 -15.73 0.84 -4.04
N HIS A 148 -16.83 0.15 -3.72
CA HIS A 148 -17.69 -0.44 -4.76
C HIS A 148 -18.36 0.61 -5.64
N GLN A 149 -18.76 1.76 -5.08
CA GLN A 149 -19.29 2.89 -5.84
C GLN A 149 -18.26 3.47 -6.81
N PHE A 150 -17.00 3.60 -6.38
CA PHE A 150 -15.89 4.00 -7.25
C PHE A 150 -15.70 3.02 -8.42
N LEU A 151 -15.66 1.72 -8.15
CA LEU A 151 -15.53 0.71 -9.20
C LEU A 151 -16.69 0.78 -10.21
N ALA A 152 -17.94 0.91 -9.73
CA ALA A 152 -19.11 1.04 -10.59
C ALA A 152 -19.07 2.31 -11.45
N LYS A 153 -18.60 3.45 -10.89
CA LYS A 153 -18.45 4.73 -11.59
C LYS A 153 -17.47 4.65 -12.77
N TYR A 154 -16.42 3.84 -12.63
CA TYR A 154 -15.34 3.76 -13.62
C TYR A 154 -15.31 2.45 -14.43
N SER A 155 -16.32 1.60 -14.29
CA SER A 155 -16.46 0.41 -15.14
C SER A 155 -16.59 0.81 -16.62
N GLY A 156 -15.82 0.16 -17.48
CA GLY A 156 -15.74 0.43 -18.91
C GLY A 156 -14.96 1.69 -19.32
N LYS A 157 -14.44 2.49 -18.36
CA LYS A 157 -13.64 3.69 -18.60
C LYS A 157 -12.15 3.39 -18.61
N ASN A 158 -11.32 4.39 -18.92
CA ASN A 158 -9.86 4.31 -18.86
C ASN A 158 -9.39 4.32 -17.38
N LEU A 159 -9.52 3.20 -16.70
CA LEU A 159 -9.08 3.03 -15.32
C LEU A 159 -7.62 2.56 -15.30
N VAL A 160 -6.73 3.32 -14.64
CA VAL A 160 -5.42 2.81 -14.29
C VAL A 160 -5.49 2.15 -12.92
N ILE A 161 -5.01 0.91 -12.84
CA ILE A 161 -4.82 0.18 -11.59
C ILE A 161 -3.32 0.23 -11.28
N LEU A 162 -2.95 0.99 -10.25
CA LEU A 162 -1.57 1.19 -9.80
C LEU A 162 -1.30 0.34 -8.57
N GLU A 163 -0.51 -0.70 -8.71
CA GLU A 163 -0.11 -1.58 -7.62
C GLU A 163 1.22 -1.14 -7.02
N LEU A 164 1.27 -1.00 -5.69
CA LEU A 164 2.42 -0.53 -4.93
C LEU A 164 2.84 -1.57 -3.88
N GLY A 165 3.88 -2.35 -4.19
CA GLY A 165 4.55 -3.23 -3.23
C GLY A 165 3.69 -4.31 -2.62
N ILE A 166 2.82 -4.94 -3.41
CA ILE A 166 2.00 -6.06 -2.95
C ILE A 166 2.72 -7.37 -3.27
N GLY A 167 2.98 -8.18 -2.24
CA GLY A 167 3.66 -9.47 -2.41
C GLY A 167 2.92 -10.39 -3.39
N SER A 168 3.67 -11.20 -4.14
CA SER A 168 3.17 -12.06 -5.22
C SER A 168 2.09 -13.07 -4.78
N ARG A 169 2.08 -13.44 -3.49
CA ARG A 169 1.10 -14.37 -2.90
C ARG A 169 -0.11 -13.70 -2.25
N ASN A 170 -0.20 -12.36 -2.29
CA ASN A 170 -1.31 -11.64 -1.66
C ASN A 170 -2.63 -11.94 -2.40
N ARG A 171 -3.60 -12.52 -1.69
CA ARG A 171 -4.93 -12.84 -2.22
C ARG A 171 -6.00 -11.84 -1.84
N LEU A 172 -5.69 -10.93 -0.91
CA LEU A 172 -6.66 -9.95 -0.42
C LEU A 172 -6.78 -8.74 -1.34
N ILE A 173 -5.65 -8.28 -1.91
CA ILE A 173 -5.63 -7.09 -2.77
C ILE A 173 -5.13 -7.46 -4.17
N LYS A 174 -3.92 -8.06 -4.30
CA LYS A 174 -3.29 -8.32 -5.60
C LYS A 174 -4.19 -9.13 -6.53
N LEU A 175 -4.70 -10.26 -6.07
CA LEU A 175 -5.57 -11.10 -6.90
C LEU A 175 -6.87 -10.38 -7.32
N PRO A 176 -7.64 -9.72 -6.44
CA PRO A 176 -8.83 -8.96 -6.83
C PRO A 176 -8.55 -7.83 -7.85
N ILE A 177 -7.48 -7.05 -7.70
CA ILE A 177 -7.19 -5.96 -8.63
C ILE A 177 -6.68 -6.46 -9.99
N MET A 178 -5.95 -7.59 -10.04
CA MET A 178 -5.61 -8.26 -11.31
C MET A 178 -6.85 -8.83 -12.00
N GLN A 179 -7.78 -9.43 -11.24
CA GLN A 179 -9.08 -9.88 -11.78
C GLN A 179 -9.93 -8.73 -12.30
N LEU A 180 -9.88 -7.57 -11.62
CA LEU A 180 -10.51 -6.35 -12.11
C LEU A 180 -9.87 -5.90 -13.44
N ALA A 181 -8.53 -5.85 -13.51
CA ALA A 181 -7.82 -5.54 -14.74
C ALA A 181 -8.21 -6.49 -15.89
N TYR A 182 -8.39 -7.77 -15.62
CA TYR A 182 -8.84 -8.76 -16.61
C TYR A 182 -10.26 -8.45 -17.13
N ARG A 183 -11.20 -8.18 -16.23
CA ARG A 183 -12.63 -7.97 -16.57
C ARG A 183 -12.90 -6.64 -17.26
N GLU A 184 -12.18 -5.58 -16.88
CA GLU A 184 -12.40 -4.22 -17.43
C GLU A 184 -11.59 -4.06 -18.73
N PRO A 185 -12.27 -3.88 -19.89
CA PRO A 185 -11.62 -3.92 -21.20
C PRO A 185 -10.62 -2.78 -21.40
N ASN A 186 -10.92 -1.60 -20.85
CA ASN A 186 -10.09 -0.39 -20.99
C ASN A 186 -9.14 -0.15 -19.81
N ALA A 187 -9.15 -1.03 -18.81
CA ALA A 187 -8.24 -0.90 -17.68
C ALA A 187 -6.79 -1.16 -18.09
N LYS A 188 -5.87 -0.41 -17.50
CA LYS A 188 -4.42 -0.61 -17.58
C LYS A 188 -3.90 -0.96 -16.19
N TYR A 189 -2.95 -1.88 -16.11
CA TYR A 189 -2.36 -2.34 -14.87
C TYR A 189 -0.87 -1.98 -14.80
N ILE A 190 -0.48 -1.23 -13.78
CA ILE A 190 0.89 -0.80 -13.52
C ILE A 190 1.29 -1.38 -12.18
N THR A 191 2.38 -2.16 -12.10
CA THR A 191 2.88 -2.69 -10.84
C THR A 191 4.30 -2.21 -10.56
N LEU A 192 4.50 -1.58 -9.39
CA LEU A 192 5.79 -1.16 -8.85
C LEU A 192 6.17 -2.13 -7.74
N ASN A 193 7.22 -2.92 -7.94
CA ASN A 193 7.62 -3.90 -6.96
C ASN A 193 9.10 -4.30 -7.12
N MET A 194 9.65 -4.92 -6.08
CA MET A 194 10.96 -5.58 -6.18
C MET A 194 10.92 -6.68 -7.25
N PRO A 195 12.01 -6.93 -7.98
CA PRO A 195 12.03 -7.89 -9.09
C PRO A 195 11.48 -9.28 -8.75
N GLN A 196 11.75 -9.78 -7.53
CA GLN A 196 11.31 -11.10 -7.06
C GLN A 196 9.81 -11.17 -6.70
N GLU A 197 9.15 -10.02 -6.50
CA GLU A 197 7.73 -9.91 -6.17
C GLU A 197 6.88 -9.40 -7.34
N LEU A 198 7.55 -9.00 -8.43
CA LEU A 198 6.86 -8.52 -9.61
C LEU A 198 6.25 -9.70 -10.36
N TYR A 199 4.93 -9.68 -10.50
CA TYR A 199 4.18 -10.73 -11.17
C TYR A 199 3.03 -10.11 -11.98
N ILE A 200 2.96 -10.46 -13.25
CA ILE A 200 1.87 -10.10 -14.19
C ILE A 200 1.41 -11.40 -14.84
N PRO A 201 0.14 -11.81 -14.67
CA PRO A 201 -0.39 -12.98 -15.37
C PRO A 201 -0.53 -12.73 -16.86
N GLU A 202 -0.40 -13.81 -17.66
CA GLU A 202 -0.42 -13.76 -19.12
C GLU A 202 -1.72 -13.13 -19.66
N GLU A 203 -2.84 -13.39 -19.01
CA GLU A 203 -4.17 -12.93 -19.39
C GLU A 203 -4.35 -11.41 -19.39
N ILE A 204 -3.49 -10.67 -18.68
CA ILE A 204 -3.50 -9.21 -18.65
C ILE A 204 -2.20 -8.59 -19.17
N ALA A 205 -1.27 -9.38 -19.68
CA ALA A 205 0.08 -8.91 -20.04
C ALA A 205 0.05 -7.75 -21.05
N GLU A 206 -0.80 -7.80 -22.09
CA GLU A 206 -0.87 -6.77 -23.14
C GLU A 206 -1.34 -5.39 -22.63
N LYS A 207 -2.00 -5.35 -21.47
CA LYS A 207 -2.48 -4.11 -20.84
C LYS A 207 -1.83 -3.83 -19.50
N SER A 208 -0.65 -4.42 -19.29
CA SER A 208 0.09 -4.33 -18.03
C SER A 208 1.54 -3.90 -18.25
N VAL A 209 2.08 -3.17 -17.29
CA VAL A 209 3.50 -2.83 -17.24
C VAL A 209 4.05 -3.02 -15.83
N GLY A 210 5.20 -3.69 -15.74
CA GLY A 210 5.93 -3.87 -14.48
C GLY A 210 7.14 -2.94 -14.41
N ILE A 211 7.27 -2.22 -13.31
CA ILE A 211 8.42 -1.38 -12.98
C ILE A 211 9.13 -2.05 -11.81
N ALA A 212 10.24 -2.72 -12.13
CA ALA A 212 11.03 -3.45 -11.14
C ALA A 212 12.01 -2.51 -10.43
N GLY A 213 12.01 -2.51 -9.10
CA GLY A 213 12.94 -1.74 -8.29
C GLY A 213 12.32 -1.16 -7.03
N ASP A 214 12.99 -0.16 -6.49
CA ASP A 214 12.54 0.59 -5.32
C ASP A 214 11.31 1.46 -5.68
N ILE A 215 10.27 1.41 -4.84
CA ILE A 215 9.01 2.13 -5.09
C ILE A 215 9.22 3.65 -5.00
N ALA A 216 10.03 4.13 -4.05
CA ALA A 216 10.30 5.55 -3.91
C ALA A 216 10.99 6.10 -5.17
N GLN A 217 11.98 5.37 -5.68
CA GLN A 217 12.66 5.75 -6.92
C GLN A 217 11.70 5.68 -8.13
N SER A 218 10.87 4.64 -8.22
CA SER A 218 9.91 4.49 -9.31
C SER A 218 8.86 5.59 -9.34
N LEU A 219 8.31 5.99 -8.18
CA LEU A 219 7.37 7.10 -8.07
C LEU A 219 8.02 8.44 -8.47
N LYS A 220 9.27 8.65 -8.06
CA LYS A 220 10.04 9.85 -8.46
C LYS A 220 10.25 9.90 -9.97
N GLU A 221 10.57 8.76 -10.60
CA GLU A 221 10.74 8.68 -12.07
C GLU A 221 9.42 8.91 -12.81
N LEU A 222 8.29 8.43 -12.30
CA LEU A 222 6.97 8.70 -12.84
C LEU A 222 6.61 10.18 -12.83
N ASN A 223 7.20 10.98 -11.92
CA ASN A 223 6.97 12.44 -11.81
C ASN A 223 7.88 13.31 -12.71
N THR A 224 8.95 12.77 -13.32
CA THR A 224 10.01 13.58 -13.96
C THR A 224 9.64 14.19 -15.31
N ASN A 225 8.44 13.95 -15.83
CA ASN A 225 7.98 14.48 -17.12
C ASN A 225 6.67 15.29 -17.03
N GLY A 226 6.32 15.80 -15.82
CA GLY A 226 5.20 16.70 -15.59
C GLY A 226 5.63 18.15 -15.56
#